data_40868922035c32604967ca899876dfd0
#
_entry.id   40868922035c32604967ca899876dfd0
#
_cell.length_a   1.000
_cell.length_b   1.000
_cell.length_c   1.000
_cell.angle_alpha   90.00
_cell.angle_beta   90.00
_cell.angle_gamma   90.00
#
_symmetry.space_group_name_H-M   'P 1'
#
loop_
_entity.id
_entity.type
_entity.pdbx_description
1 polymer ?
#
loop_
_entity_poly.entity_id
_entity_poly.type
_entity_poly.pdbx_seq_one_letter_code
_entity_poly.pdbx_strand_id
1 'polypeptide(L)'
;MSTLNNETEPKKVLVTGASSGIGKEVAKRLVDLNHSVFVTGRDSERLSQIDGVKGSLAGDLTLPAFVSELTKTTHTTLGGLDIFIHCAGIGLIRKVKDMTDLEFVKVTNTNMRATFLIAKEVGEMMSSSGGGRFVYVPGILGKAAMSGAAAYCASKFGAVGFLKSMELEYRSKGIQFTYFYFGGVDSPFWDELDMKVMRDKMIPVSYAASSIVDAVQCPEHLVTGDVVIQPQTHQL
;
A
#
# COMPACT_ATOMS: atom_id res chain seq x y z
N MET A 1 -19.69 -28.17 15.47
CA MET A 1 -18.72 -27.41 14.67
C MET A 1 -19.50 -26.42 13.82
N SER A 2 -19.63 -25.19 14.29
CA SER A 2 -20.33 -24.11 13.57
C SER A 2 -19.39 -23.64 12.47
N THR A 3 -19.70 -23.93 11.22
CA THR A 3 -19.09 -23.31 10.05
C THR A 3 -19.47 -21.83 10.09
N LEU A 4 -18.52 -20.99 10.45
CA LEU A 4 -18.63 -19.55 10.27
C LEU A 4 -18.66 -19.29 8.75
N ASN A 5 -19.86 -19.30 8.17
CA ASN A 5 -20.09 -18.67 6.87
C ASN A 5 -19.97 -17.15 7.11
N ASN A 6 -18.73 -16.66 7.14
CA ASN A 6 -18.47 -15.23 7.04
C ASN A 6 -18.60 -14.82 5.55
N GLU A 7 -19.82 -14.73 5.04
CA GLU A 7 -20.10 -13.87 3.91
C GLU A 7 -19.95 -12.43 4.42
N THR A 8 -18.73 -11.92 4.39
CA THR A 8 -18.48 -10.52 4.69
C THR A 8 -19.14 -9.66 3.61
N GLU A 9 -19.93 -8.68 4.01
CA GLU A 9 -20.54 -7.75 3.06
C GLU A 9 -19.47 -7.15 2.12
N PRO A 10 -19.81 -6.98 0.81
CA PRO A 10 -18.87 -6.40 -0.15
C PRO A 10 -18.39 -5.02 0.32
N LYS A 11 -17.08 -4.87 0.51
CA LYS A 11 -16.45 -3.61 0.94
C LYS A 11 -15.98 -2.80 -0.27
N LYS A 12 -15.95 -1.49 -0.13
CA LYS A 12 -15.46 -0.52 -1.12
C LYS A 12 -13.98 -0.30 -0.88
N VAL A 13 -13.15 -0.67 -1.85
CA VAL A 13 -11.70 -0.74 -1.68
C VAL A 13 -10.97 0.11 -2.72
N LEU A 14 -10.03 0.93 -2.28
CA LEU A 14 -9.05 1.59 -3.16
C LEU A 14 -7.67 0.98 -2.93
N VAL A 15 -7.02 0.53 -4.02
CA VAL A 15 -5.66 0.01 -4.00
C VAL A 15 -4.74 0.87 -4.85
N THR A 16 -3.68 1.42 -4.26
CA THR A 16 -2.62 2.14 -5.00
C THR A 16 -1.43 1.22 -5.27
N GLY A 17 -0.66 1.53 -6.33
CA GLY A 17 0.44 0.67 -6.76
C GLY A 17 -0.03 -0.65 -7.34
N ALA A 18 -1.25 -0.67 -7.89
CA ALA A 18 -1.88 -1.88 -8.40
C ALA A 18 -1.38 -2.31 -9.79
N SER A 19 -0.55 -1.54 -10.47
CA SER A 19 0.01 -1.93 -11.78
C SER A 19 0.92 -3.17 -11.73
N SER A 20 1.42 -3.55 -10.54
CA SER A 20 2.33 -4.70 -10.38
C SER A 20 2.41 -5.20 -8.93
N GLY A 21 3.14 -6.28 -8.72
CA GLY A 21 3.56 -6.78 -7.41
C GLY A 21 2.42 -6.97 -6.40
N ILE A 22 2.66 -6.56 -5.17
CA ILE A 22 1.73 -6.76 -4.04
C ILE A 22 0.37 -6.11 -4.33
N GLY A 23 0.35 -4.86 -4.80
CA GLY A 23 -0.90 -4.14 -5.06
C GLY A 23 -1.78 -4.82 -6.10
N LYS A 24 -1.18 -5.34 -7.20
CA LYS A 24 -1.90 -6.08 -8.23
C LYS A 24 -2.51 -7.37 -7.68
N GLU A 25 -1.73 -8.13 -6.94
CA GLU A 25 -2.18 -9.41 -6.37
C GLU A 25 -3.27 -9.22 -5.29
N VAL A 26 -3.14 -8.19 -4.46
CA VAL A 26 -4.17 -7.81 -3.47
C VAL A 26 -5.47 -7.43 -4.17
N ALA A 27 -5.40 -6.58 -5.22
CA ALA A 27 -6.59 -6.15 -5.96
C ALA A 27 -7.35 -7.34 -6.55
N LYS A 28 -6.64 -8.30 -7.20
CA LYS A 28 -7.24 -9.53 -7.74
C LYS A 28 -7.96 -10.34 -6.66
N ARG A 29 -7.29 -10.62 -5.54
CA ARG A 29 -7.87 -11.39 -4.44
C ARG A 29 -9.11 -10.74 -3.84
N LEU A 30 -9.13 -9.41 -3.73
CA LEU A 30 -10.28 -8.69 -3.22
C LEU A 30 -11.46 -8.71 -4.20
N VAL A 31 -11.18 -8.70 -5.51
CA VAL A 31 -12.22 -8.94 -6.54
C VAL A 31 -12.78 -10.36 -6.44
N ASP A 32 -11.92 -11.37 -6.30
CA ASP A 32 -12.34 -12.78 -6.15
C ASP A 32 -13.22 -12.98 -4.90
N LEU A 33 -13.06 -12.13 -3.89
CA LEU A 33 -13.89 -12.10 -2.67
C LEU A 33 -15.13 -11.19 -2.80
N ASN A 34 -15.49 -10.80 -4.04
CA ASN A 34 -16.65 -9.96 -4.36
C ASN A 34 -16.63 -8.54 -3.76
N HIS A 35 -15.45 -8.01 -3.38
CA HIS A 35 -15.35 -6.62 -2.98
C HIS A 35 -15.44 -5.66 -4.19
N SER A 36 -15.91 -4.43 -3.95
CA SER A 36 -15.93 -3.36 -4.96
C SER A 36 -14.58 -2.66 -4.98
N VAL A 37 -13.70 -3.06 -5.90
CA VAL A 37 -12.30 -2.60 -5.95
C VAL A 37 -12.11 -1.51 -7.00
N PHE A 38 -11.50 -0.38 -6.63
CA PHE A 38 -10.95 0.64 -7.51
C PHE A 38 -9.43 0.61 -7.43
N VAL A 39 -8.74 0.72 -8.56
CA VAL A 39 -7.28 0.57 -8.61
C VAL A 39 -6.60 1.78 -9.24
N THR A 40 -5.39 2.11 -8.76
CA THR A 40 -4.55 3.14 -9.36
C THR A 40 -3.08 2.74 -9.41
N GLY A 41 -2.39 3.28 -10.39
CA GLY A 41 -0.97 3.12 -10.65
C GLY A 41 -0.57 4.01 -11.83
N ARG A 42 0.69 4.00 -12.25
CA ARG A 42 1.18 4.85 -13.36
C ARG A 42 0.92 4.26 -14.74
N ASP A 43 0.74 2.97 -14.84
CA ASP A 43 0.66 2.21 -16.09
C ASP A 43 -0.79 1.79 -16.34
N SER A 44 -1.46 2.48 -17.27
CA SER A 44 -2.87 2.24 -17.60
C SER A 44 -3.10 0.87 -18.26
N GLU A 45 -2.15 0.40 -19.07
CA GLU A 45 -2.25 -0.90 -19.74
C GLU A 45 -2.21 -2.04 -18.71
N ARG A 46 -1.27 -1.98 -17.75
CA ARG A 46 -1.21 -2.98 -16.67
C ARG A 46 -2.41 -2.92 -15.75
N LEU A 47 -3.00 -1.75 -15.52
CA LEU A 47 -4.23 -1.63 -14.72
C LEU A 47 -5.43 -2.25 -15.44
N SER A 48 -5.55 -2.09 -16.77
CA SER A 48 -6.63 -2.66 -17.56
C SER A 48 -6.63 -4.19 -17.61
N GLN A 49 -5.51 -4.83 -17.23
CA GLN A 49 -5.37 -6.28 -17.11
C GLN A 49 -5.87 -6.87 -15.78
N ILE A 50 -6.44 -6.04 -14.90
CA ILE A 50 -7.03 -6.50 -13.63
C ILE A 50 -8.53 -6.62 -13.83
N ASP A 51 -8.97 -7.83 -14.14
CA ASP A 51 -10.37 -8.12 -14.38
C ASP A 51 -11.22 -7.93 -13.12
N GLY A 52 -12.50 -7.59 -13.30
CA GLY A 52 -13.49 -7.51 -12.23
C GLY A 52 -13.41 -6.26 -11.34
N VAL A 53 -12.46 -5.34 -11.54
CA VAL A 53 -12.43 -4.07 -10.81
C VAL A 53 -13.59 -3.16 -11.23
N LYS A 54 -14.11 -2.36 -10.30
CA LYS A 54 -15.18 -1.39 -10.57
C LYS A 54 -14.70 -0.17 -11.35
N GLY A 55 -13.40 0.12 -11.31
CA GLY A 55 -12.77 1.19 -12.07
C GLY A 55 -11.28 1.27 -11.83
N SER A 56 -10.63 2.03 -12.69
CA SER A 56 -9.20 2.33 -12.57
C SER A 56 -8.90 3.74 -13.05
N LEU A 57 -7.87 4.36 -12.48
CA LEU A 57 -7.35 5.64 -12.93
C LEU A 57 -5.82 5.61 -12.89
N ALA A 58 -5.18 5.84 -14.04
CA ALA A 58 -3.73 5.85 -14.13
C ALA A 58 -3.19 7.27 -13.93
N GLY A 59 -2.14 7.42 -13.12
CA GLY A 59 -1.48 8.71 -12.92
C GLY A 59 -0.43 8.72 -11.82
N ASP A 60 0.08 9.90 -11.53
CA ASP A 60 1.17 10.13 -10.59
C ASP A 60 0.65 10.71 -9.26
N LEU A 61 0.77 9.95 -8.18
CA LEU A 61 0.38 10.35 -6.83
C LEU A 61 1.22 11.53 -6.27
N THR A 62 2.31 11.92 -6.92
CA THR A 62 3.07 13.12 -6.54
C THR A 62 2.38 14.41 -6.98
N LEU A 63 1.36 14.34 -7.84
CA LEU A 63 0.59 15.47 -8.36
C LEU A 63 -0.69 15.67 -7.55
N PRO A 64 -0.85 16.79 -6.82
CA PRO A 64 -2.06 17.05 -6.01
C PRO A 64 -3.36 17.02 -6.82
N ALA A 65 -3.31 17.53 -8.06
CA ALA A 65 -4.48 17.52 -8.96
C ALA A 65 -4.93 16.09 -9.28
N PHE A 66 -3.97 15.19 -9.56
CA PHE A 66 -4.28 13.78 -9.81
C PHE A 66 -4.86 13.10 -8.56
N VAL A 67 -4.30 13.35 -7.38
CA VAL A 67 -4.82 12.78 -6.12
C VAL A 67 -6.26 13.21 -5.88
N SER A 68 -6.57 14.49 -6.09
CA SER A 68 -7.94 15.01 -5.96
C SER A 68 -8.91 14.40 -7.00
N GLU A 69 -8.46 14.21 -8.24
CA GLU A 69 -9.24 13.52 -9.27
C GLU A 69 -9.48 12.05 -8.91
N LEU A 70 -8.43 11.35 -8.47
CA LEU A 70 -8.49 9.94 -8.06
C LEU A 70 -9.52 9.73 -6.94
N THR A 71 -9.47 10.53 -5.88
CA THR A 71 -10.39 10.38 -4.75
C THR A 71 -11.82 10.70 -5.13
N LYS A 72 -12.07 11.74 -5.93
CA LYS A 72 -13.39 12.07 -6.47
C LYS A 72 -13.94 10.94 -7.35
N THR A 73 -13.13 10.43 -8.27
CA THR A 73 -13.53 9.35 -9.19
C THR A 73 -13.81 8.08 -8.41
N THR A 74 -12.96 7.73 -7.42
CA THR A 74 -13.19 6.59 -6.52
C THR A 74 -14.51 6.74 -5.77
N HIS A 75 -14.76 7.90 -5.17
CA HIS A 75 -16.01 8.17 -4.46
C HIS A 75 -17.24 8.06 -5.37
N THR A 76 -17.19 8.65 -6.56
CA THR A 76 -18.29 8.59 -7.53
C THR A 76 -18.57 7.15 -7.97
N THR A 77 -17.51 6.35 -8.18
CA THR A 77 -17.63 4.96 -8.66
C THR A 77 -18.11 4.01 -7.57
N LEU A 78 -17.59 4.15 -6.34
CA LEU A 78 -17.86 3.22 -5.24
C LEU A 78 -18.96 3.72 -4.27
N GLY A 79 -19.25 5.01 -4.24
CA GLY A 79 -20.17 5.62 -3.28
C GLY A 79 -19.63 5.68 -1.84
N GLY A 80 -18.31 5.75 -1.68
CA GLY A 80 -17.62 5.78 -0.38
C GLY A 80 -16.35 4.94 -0.38
N LEU A 81 -15.73 4.77 0.80
CA LEU A 81 -14.49 3.99 0.94
C LEU A 81 -14.43 3.32 2.32
N ASP A 82 -14.40 2.00 2.35
CA ASP A 82 -14.29 1.19 3.57
C ASP A 82 -12.85 0.74 3.83
N ILE A 83 -12.08 0.48 2.76
CA ILE A 83 -10.72 -0.03 2.86
C ILE A 83 -9.81 0.74 1.89
N PHE A 84 -8.71 1.26 2.40
CA PHE A 84 -7.63 1.84 1.60
C PHE A 84 -6.35 1.04 1.76
N ILE A 85 -5.74 0.62 0.65
CA ILE A 85 -4.49 -0.16 0.65
C ILE A 85 -3.44 0.58 -0.17
N HIS A 86 -2.41 1.08 0.52
CA HIS A 86 -1.34 1.87 -0.07
C HIS A 86 -0.08 1.03 -0.27
N CYS A 87 0.09 0.52 -1.50
CA CYS A 87 1.26 -0.24 -1.94
C CYS A 87 2.21 0.57 -2.84
N ALA A 88 1.81 1.78 -3.26
CA ALA A 88 2.62 2.60 -4.16
C ALA A 88 3.95 3.02 -3.51
N GLY A 89 5.01 2.93 -4.28
CA GLY A 89 6.35 3.35 -3.87
C GLY A 89 7.42 2.89 -4.85
N ILE A 90 8.61 3.48 -4.73
CA ILE A 90 9.79 3.12 -5.50
C ILE A 90 10.97 2.83 -4.57
N GLY A 91 11.88 1.97 -5.01
CA GLY A 91 13.15 1.71 -4.34
C GLY A 91 14.29 2.56 -4.85
N LEU A 92 15.32 2.70 -4.04
CA LEU A 92 16.63 3.22 -4.44
C LEU A 92 17.70 2.55 -3.58
N ILE A 93 18.64 1.89 -4.25
CA ILE A 93 19.85 1.34 -3.62
C ILE A 93 21.04 2.11 -4.17
N ARG A 94 21.59 3.00 -3.35
CA ARG A 94 22.70 3.90 -3.70
C ARG A 94 23.46 4.28 -2.43
N LYS A 95 24.79 4.15 -2.44
CA LYS A 95 25.63 4.65 -1.33
C LYS A 95 25.47 6.17 -1.20
N VAL A 96 25.47 6.69 0.02
CA VAL A 96 25.25 8.13 0.26
C VAL A 96 26.23 9.01 -0.52
N LYS A 97 27.50 8.61 -0.62
CA LYS A 97 28.53 9.37 -1.37
C LYS A 97 28.30 9.46 -2.88
N ASP A 98 27.53 8.51 -3.44
CA ASP A 98 27.25 8.38 -4.88
C ASP A 98 25.82 8.81 -5.22
N MET A 99 25.02 9.18 -4.22
CA MET A 99 23.62 9.59 -4.38
C MET A 99 23.52 11.04 -4.82
N THR A 100 22.75 11.30 -5.86
CA THR A 100 22.44 12.66 -6.30
C THR A 100 21.25 13.25 -5.54
N ASP A 101 21.18 14.58 -5.48
CA ASP A 101 20.02 15.29 -4.92
C ASP A 101 18.72 14.92 -5.66
N LEU A 102 18.75 14.80 -6.98
CA LEU A 102 17.58 14.39 -7.77
C LEU A 102 17.06 12.99 -7.40
N GLU A 103 17.95 12.03 -7.16
CA GLU A 103 17.57 10.68 -6.71
C GLU A 103 16.91 10.75 -5.32
N PHE A 104 17.51 11.50 -4.40
CA PHE A 104 16.94 11.70 -3.06
C PHE A 104 15.54 12.34 -3.11
N VAL A 105 15.40 13.44 -3.87
CA VAL A 105 14.12 14.15 -4.05
C VAL A 105 13.09 13.25 -4.71
N LYS A 106 13.46 12.50 -5.76
CA LYS A 106 12.54 11.58 -6.44
C LYS A 106 11.96 10.53 -5.49
N VAL A 107 12.82 9.88 -4.68
CA VAL A 107 12.39 8.82 -3.76
C VAL A 107 11.54 9.39 -2.62
N THR A 108 11.94 10.51 -2.03
CA THR A 108 11.19 11.14 -0.95
C THR A 108 9.86 11.70 -1.43
N ASN A 109 9.79 12.30 -2.61
CA ASN A 109 8.54 12.74 -3.21
C ASN A 109 7.58 11.58 -3.46
N THR A 110 8.08 10.48 -4.04
CA THR A 110 7.22 9.34 -4.42
C THR A 110 6.76 8.55 -3.20
N ASN A 111 7.63 8.32 -2.21
CA ASN A 111 7.28 7.44 -1.09
C ASN A 111 6.69 8.19 0.11
N MET A 112 7.14 9.43 0.38
CA MET A 112 6.72 10.16 1.57
C MET A 112 5.70 11.25 1.22
N ARG A 113 6.02 12.16 0.29
CA ARG A 113 5.11 13.24 -0.06
C ARG A 113 3.83 12.74 -0.73
N ALA A 114 3.91 11.76 -1.65
CA ALA A 114 2.72 11.18 -2.25
C ALA A 114 1.86 10.43 -1.23
N THR A 115 2.48 9.73 -0.26
CA THR A 115 1.75 9.12 0.86
C THR A 115 1.00 10.19 1.67
N PHE A 116 1.62 11.33 1.98
CA PHE A 116 0.93 12.45 2.63
C PHE A 116 -0.27 12.93 1.81
N LEU A 117 -0.09 13.19 0.52
CA LEU A 117 -1.14 13.72 -0.35
C LEU A 117 -2.36 12.80 -0.40
N ILE A 118 -2.14 11.51 -0.67
CA ILE A 118 -3.25 10.56 -0.79
C ILE A 118 -3.87 10.24 0.57
N ALA A 119 -3.07 10.12 1.62
CA ALA A 119 -3.59 9.80 2.95
C ALA A 119 -4.50 10.90 3.50
N LYS A 120 -4.16 12.18 3.26
CA LYS A 120 -5.01 13.32 3.62
C LYS A 120 -6.39 13.23 2.98
N GLU A 121 -6.47 13.06 1.66
CA GLU A 121 -7.74 13.01 0.92
C GLU A 121 -8.56 11.75 1.29
N VAL A 122 -7.88 10.60 1.40
CA VAL A 122 -8.51 9.33 1.77
C VAL A 122 -9.01 9.35 3.22
N GLY A 123 -8.24 9.94 4.14
CA GLY A 123 -8.65 10.07 5.54
C GLY A 123 -9.96 10.84 5.70
N GLU A 124 -10.13 11.95 4.98
CA GLU A 124 -11.37 12.72 4.95
C GLU A 124 -12.52 11.91 4.32
N MET A 125 -12.27 11.21 3.20
CA MET A 125 -13.28 10.36 2.56
C MET A 125 -13.75 9.24 3.49
N MET A 126 -12.83 8.50 4.12
CA MET A 126 -13.15 7.43 5.05
C MET A 126 -13.87 7.95 6.30
N SER A 127 -13.42 9.09 6.85
CA SER A 127 -14.07 9.74 7.98
C SER A 127 -15.54 10.08 7.67
N SER A 128 -15.82 10.57 6.45
CA SER A 128 -17.17 10.89 5.98
C SER A 128 -18.02 9.64 5.71
N SER A 129 -17.40 8.49 5.49
CA SER A 129 -18.05 7.19 5.26
C SER A 129 -18.26 6.37 6.56
N GLY A 130 -17.89 6.90 7.72
CA GLY A 130 -18.07 6.22 9.01
C GLY A 130 -16.83 5.45 9.51
N GLY A 131 -15.66 5.67 8.92
CA GLY A 131 -14.40 5.01 9.28
C GLY A 131 -13.98 3.96 8.28
N GLY A 132 -13.18 2.99 8.73
CA GLY A 132 -12.71 1.87 7.89
C GLY A 132 -11.27 1.46 8.18
N ARG A 133 -10.64 0.77 7.23
CA ARG A 133 -9.28 0.23 7.36
C ARG A 133 -8.30 0.90 6.42
N PHE A 134 -7.27 1.50 6.98
CA PHE A 134 -6.15 2.09 6.26
C PHE A 134 -4.94 1.16 6.35
N VAL A 135 -4.56 0.53 5.25
CA VAL A 135 -3.40 -0.36 5.18
C VAL A 135 -2.26 0.32 4.44
N TYR A 136 -1.10 0.38 5.05
CA TYR A 136 0.13 0.86 4.43
C TYR A 136 1.18 -0.25 4.34
N VAL A 137 1.86 -0.34 3.20
CA VAL A 137 2.95 -1.29 2.96
C VAL A 137 4.29 -0.54 2.87
N PRO A 138 4.89 -0.16 4.02
CA PRO A 138 6.20 0.48 4.02
C PRO A 138 7.33 -0.47 3.60
N GLY A 139 7.16 -1.77 3.80
CA GLY A 139 8.24 -2.75 3.78
C GLY A 139 9.13 -2.65 5.02
N ILE A 140 10.06 -3.60 5.19
CA ILE A 140 10.92 -3.66 6.39
C ILE A 140 11.79 -2.42 6.56
N LEU A 141 12.16 -1.74 5.46
CA LEU A 141 12.94 -0.51 5.50
C LEU A 141 12.14 0.73 5.96
N GLY A 142 10.87 0.56 6.35
CA GLY A 142 10.14 1.51 7.17
C GLY A 142 10.37 1.36 8.68
N LYS A 143 11.15 0.34 9.10
CA LYS A 143 11.41 0.00 10.51
C LYS A 143 12.88 -0.34 10.79
N ALA A 144 13.61 -0.83 9.79
CA ALA A 144 15.03 -1.18 9.89
C ALA A 144 15.84 -0.40 8.85
N ALA A 145 17.11 -0.14 9.13
CA ALA A 145 18.03 0.51 8.21
C ALA A 145 18.83 -0.53 7.42
N MET A 146 19.16 -0.21 6.17
CA MET A 146 20.02 -1.02 5.32
C MET A 146 21.10 -0.16 4.66
N SER A 147 22.33 -0.65 4.64
CA SER A 147 23.42 0.02 3.93
C SER A 147 23.10 0.17 2.44
N GLY A 148 23.34 1.35 1.89
CA GLY A 148 23.00 1.68 0.50
C GLY A 148 21.53 2.06 0.26
N ALA A 149 20.67 2.02 1.27
CA ALA A 149 19.26 2.38 1.14
C ALA A 149 18.86 3.65 1.90
N ALA A 150 19.80 4.57 2.14
CA ALA A 150 19.58 5.71 3.05
C ALA A 150 18.35 6.56 2.67
N ALA A 151 18.23 6.99 1.40
CA ALA A 151 17.08 7.78 0.95
C ALA A 151 15.78 6.97 0.99
N TYR A 152 15.84 5.70 0.61
CA TYR A 152 14.68 4.82 0.66
C TYR A 152 14.22 4.60 2.11
N CYS A 153 15.13 4.28 3.04
CA CYS A 153 14.80 4.20 4.46
C CYS A 153 14.22 5.51 4.97
N ALA A 154 14.87 6.65 4.73
CA ALA A 154 14.37 7.97 5.16
C ALA A 154 12.94 8.22 4.68
N SER A 155 12.64 7.90 3.41
CA SER A 155 11.31 8.09 2.84
C SER A 155 10.25 7.18 3.49
N LYS A 156 10.59 5.93 3.77
CA LYS A 156 9.66 4.96 4.40
C LYS A 156 9.47 5.23 5.90
N PHE A 157 10.53 5.52 6.65
CA PHE A 157 10.43 5.94 8.05
C PHE A 157 9.62 7.23 8.20
N GLY A 158 9.87 8.23 7.34
CA GLY A 158 9.12 9.48 7.35
C GLY A 158 7.63 9.27 7.08
N ALA A 159 7.28 8.44 6.07
CA ALA A 159 5.89 8.11 5.78
C ALA A 159 5.22 7.34 6.94
N VAL A 160 5.93 6.40 7.57
CA VAL A 160 5.41 5.69 8.77
C VAL A 160 5.18 6.67 9.91
N GLY A 161 6.15 7.55 10.22
CA GLY A 161 6.00 8.53 11.28
C GLY A 161 4.81 9.47 11.06
N PHE A 162 4.63 9.96 9.81
CA PHE A 162 3.47 10.75 9.42
C PHE A 162 2.15 9.99 9.64
N LEU A 163 2.05 8.74 9.14
CA LEU A 163 0.82 7.95 9.25
C LEU A 163 0.52 7.53 10.69
N LYS A 164 1.53 7.27 11.51
CA LYS A 164 1.35 6.99 12.95
C LYS A 164 0.80 8.21 13.71
N SER A 165 1.21 9.42 13.32
CA SER A 165 0.62 10.66 13.88
C SER A 165 -0.84 10.83 13.40
N MET A 166 -1.08 10.64 12.10
CA MET A 166 -2.42 10.68 11.51
C MET A 166 -3.37 9.65 12.14
N GLU A 167 -2.89 8.45 12.47
CA GLU A 167 -3.65 7.42 13.17
C GLU A 167 -4.24 7.95 14.49
N LEU A 168 -3.49 8.71 15.26
CA LEU A 168 -3.96 9.30 16.51
C LEU A 168 -5.09 10.32 16.27
N GLU A 169 -4.98 11.11 15.21
CA GLU A 169 -5.97 12.12 14.83
C GLU A 169 -7.29 11.49 14.34
N TYR A 170 -7.20 10.38 13.59
CA TYR A 170 -8.35 9.73 12.96
C TYR A 170 -8.94 8.55 13.74
N ARG A 171 -8.36 8.19 14.89
CA ARG A 171 -8.86 7.10 15.74
C ARG A 171 -10.32 7.32 16.17
N SER A 172 -10.66 8.54 16.57
CA SER A 172 -12.04 8.91 16.95
C SER A 172 -13.03 8.94 15.79
N LYS A 173 -12.52 8.85 14.55
CA LYS A 173 -13.32 8.75 13.33
C LYS A 173 -13.55 7.31 12.87
N GLY A 174 -13.14 6.32 13.66
CA GLY A 174 -13.28 4.90 13.33
C GLY A 174 -12.31 4.38 12.28
N ILE A 175 -11.22 5.11 11.96
CA ILE A 175 -10.22 4.64 11.01
C ILE A 175 -9.16 3.83 11.74
N GLN A 176 -8.99 2.57 11.34
CA GLN A 176 -8.03 1.63 11.88
C GLN A 176 -6.82 1.52 10.94
N PHE A 177 -5.60 1.65 11.47
CA PHE A 177 -4.38 1.61 10.66
C PHE A 177 -3.67 0.27 10.84
N THR A 178 -3.17 -0.29 9.72
CA THR A 178 -2.35 -1.50 9.68
C THR A 178 -1.10 -1.24 8.84
N TYR A 179 0.06 -1.66 9.33
CA TYR A 179 1.36 -1.46 8.67
C TYR A 179 2.02 -2.80 8.40
N PHE A 180 2.29 -3.10 7.11
CA PHE A 180 2.96 -4.33 6.71
C PHE A 180 4.44 -4.10 6.42
N TYR A 181 5.30 -4.55 7.30
CA TYR A 181 6.75 -4.50 7.17
C TYR A 181 7.26 -5.82 6.57
N PHE A 182 7.08 -5.97 5.27
CA PHE A 182 7.62 -7.12 4.57
C PHE A 182 9.13 -6.96 4.36
N GLY A 183 9.89 -8.05 4.54
CA GLY A 183 11.22 -8.21 3.98
C GLY A 183 11.19 -8.26 2.46
N GLY A 184 12.20 -8.85 1.82
CA GLY A 184 12.20 -8.99 0.37
C GLY A 184 11.00 -9.81 -0.12
N VAL A 185 10.13 -9.22 -0.95
CA VAL A 185 9.00 -9.89 -1.62
C VAL A 185 9.37 -10.11 -3.08
N ASP A 186 9.23 -11.33 -3.59
CA ASP A 186 9.48 -11.63 -5.00
C ASP A 186 8.43 -10.96 -5.89
N SER A 187 8.83 -9.84 -6.49
CA SER A 187 7.96 -9.00 -7.30
C SER A 187 8.78 -8.19 -8.31
N PRO A 188 8.14 -7.59 -9.33
CA PRO A 188 8.81 -6.72 -10.31
C PRO A 188 9.50 -5.49 -9.72
N PHE A 189 9.27 -5.16 -8.45
CA PHE A 189 9.99 -4.08 -7.76
C PHE A 189 11.52 -4.19 -7.87
N TRP A 190 12.04 -5.42 -7.86
CA TRP A 190 13.48 -5.68 -7.93
C TRP A 190 14.06 -5.53 -9.34
N ASP A 191 13.23 -5.54 -10.40
CA ASP A 191 13.68 -5.38 -11.78
C ASP A 191 14.17 -3.96 -12.07
N GLU A 192 13.69 -2.99 -11.28
CA GLU A 192 14.07 -1.57 -11.41
C GLU A 192 15.30 -1.20 -10.56
N LEU A 193 15.86 -2.15 -9.78
CA LEU A 193 16.96 -1.90 -8.86
C LEU A 193 18.25 -2.53 -9.39
N ASP A 194 19.34 -1.75 -9.38
CA ASP A 194 20.70 -2.25 -9.68
C ASP A 194 21.23 -3.07 -8.50
N MET A 195 20.62 -4.25 -8.28
CA MET A 195 20.93 -5.13 -7.16
C MET A 195 20.71 -6.59 -7.55
N LYS A 196 21.69 -7.45 -7.28
CA LYS A 196 21.49 -8.91 -7.37
C LYS A 196 20.73 -9.40 -6.14
N VAL A 197 19.63 -10.06 -6.37
CA VAL A 197 18.75 -10.59 -5.32
C VAL A 197 18.49 -12.09 -5.52
N MET A 198 18.32 -12.82 -4.43
CA MET A 198 17.95 -14.24 -4.45
C MET A 198 16.43 -14.35 -4.33
N ARG A 199 15.74 -14.34 -5.47
CA ARG A 199 14.26 -14.34 -5.50
C ARG A 199 13.64 -15.59 -4.93
N ASP A 200 14.31 -16.73 -5.07
CA ASP A 200 13.93 -18.02 -4.50
C ASP A 200 13.85 -18.04 -2.97
N LYS A 201 14.51 -17.08 -2.32
CA LYS A 201 14.52 -16.92 -0.86
C LYS A 201 13.62 -15.79 -0.35
N MET A 202 12.94 -15.11 -1.27
CA MET A 202 12.03 -14.02 -0.91
C MET A 202 10.64 -14.54 -0.53
N ILE A 203 9.86 -13.66 0.08
CA ILE A 203 8.45 -13.89 0.36
C ILE A 203 7.72 -13.96 -0.98
N PRO A 204 6.95 -15.03 -1.28
CA PRO A 204 6.11 -15.06 -2.47
C PRO A 204 5.10 -13.88 -2.43
N VAL A 205 4.94 -13.19 -3.57
CA VAL A 205 3.98 -12.08 -3.65
C VAL A 205 2.56 -12.50 -3.28
N SER A 206 2.19 -13.75 -3.61
CA SER A 206 0.92 -14.36 -3.25
C SER A 206 0.71 -14.46 -1.72
N TYR A 207 1.77 -14.78 -0.98
CA TYR A 207 1.71 -14.83 0.50
C TYR A 207 1.62 -13.43 1.11
N ALA A 208 2.39 -12.48 0.60
CA ALA A 208 2.30 -11.09 1.05
C ALA A 208 0.88 -10.52 0.81
N ALA A 209 0.29 -10.81 -0.34
CA ALA A 209 -1.06 -10.37 -0.66
C ALA A 209 -2.13 -11.05 0.22
N SER A 210 -2.05 -12.37 0.46
CA SER A 210 -3.00 -13.03 1.36
C SER A 210 -2.93 -12.48 2.78
N SER A 211 -1.73 -12.22 3.31
CA SER A 211 -1.58 -11.63 4.66
C SER A 211 -2.27 -10.27 4.78
N ILE A 212 -2.24 -9.44 3.72
CA ILE A 212 -2.96 -8.16 3.69
C ILE A 212 -4.48 -8.40 3.65
N VAL A 213 -4.93 -9.33 2.78
CA VAL A 213 -6.35 -9.65 2.65
C VAL A 213 -6.91 -10.20 3.96
N ASP A 214 -6.20 -11.10 4.63
CA ASP A 214 -6.59 -11.63 5.94
C ASP A 214 -6.74 -10.52 7.00
N ALA A 215 -5.81 -9.55 7.00
CA ALA A 215 -5.88 -8.42 7.93
C ALA A 215 -7.08 -7.50 7.68
N VAL A 216 -7.46 -7.27 6.40
CA VAL A 216 -8.64 -6.43 6.10
C VAL A 216 -9.96 -7.16 6.29
N GLN A 217 -9.95 -8.49 6.32
CA GLN A 217 -11.11 -9.33 6.66
C GLN A 217 -11.25 -9.59 8.17
N CYS A 218 -10.33 -9.13 9.00
CA CYS A 218 -10.41 -9.23 10.44
C CYS A 218 -11.74 -8.61 10.95
N PRO A 219 -12.41 -9.18 11.96
CA PRO A 219 -13.61 -8.61 12.54
C PRO A 219 -13.48 -7.12 12.87
N GLU A 220 -14.56 -6.35 12.71
CA GLU A 220 -14.51 -4.86 12.80
C GLU A 220 -14.03 -4.34 14.17
N HIS A 221 -14.29 -5.08 15.25
CA HIS A 221 -13.85 -4.72 16.59
C HIS A 221 -12.38 -5.04 16.90
N LEU A 222 -11.66 -5.65 15.94
CA LEU A 222 -10.25 -6.00 16.08
C LEU A 222 -9.39 -5.16 15.12
N VAL A 223 -8.19 -4.80 15.57
CA VAL A 223 -7.19 -4.06 14.78
C VAL A 223 -5.96 -4.92 14.61
N THR A 224 -5.55 -5.11 13.36
CA THR A 224 -4.23 -5.65 13.04
C THR A 224 -3.27 -4.46 12.94
N GLY A 225 -2.36 -4.31 13.88
CA GLY A 225 -1.44 -3.16 13.95
C GLY A 225 -0.20 -3.33 13.06
N ASP A 226 0.99 -3.37 13.66
CA ASP A 226 2.24 -3.60 12.97
C ASP A 226 2.44 -5.10 12.68
N VAL A 227 2.51 -5.48 11.41
CA VAL A 227 2.77 -6.85 10.95
C VAL A 227 4.16 -6.92 10.34
N VAL A 228 5.03 -7.74 10.89
CA VAL A 228 6.40 -7.96 10.39
C VAL A 228 6.50 -9.38 9.83
N ILE A 229 6.83 -9.49 8.55
CA ILE A 229 7.04 -10.78 7.87
C ILE A 229 8.35 -10.69 7.11
N GLN A 230 9.29 -11.58 7.43
CA GLN A 230 10.61 -11.62 6.80
C GLN A 230 10.97 -13.05 6.39
N PRO A 231 11.79 -13.21 5.33
CA PRO A 231 12.39 -14.51 5.04
C PRO A 231 13.27 -14.98 6.20
N GLN A 232 13.22 -16.24 6.53
CA GLN A 232 14.00 -16.80 7.64
C GLN A 232 15.52 -16.54 7.52
N THR A 233 16.04 -16.54 6.30
CA THR A 233 17.48 -16.47 6.01
C THR A 233 18.00 -15.06 5.76
N HIS A 234 17.14 -14.06 5.59
CA HIS A 234 17.49 -12.67 5.22
C HIS A 234 16.64 -11.69 6.02
N GLN A 235 16.89 -11.63 7.33
CA GLN A 235 16.23 -10.70 8.25
C GLN A 235 17.04 -9.40 8.38
N LEU A 236 16.35 -8.24 8.51
CA LEU A 236 16.93 -6.94 8.82
C LEU A 236 16.48 -6.46 10.20
#